data_ae4139446b6cb4f6c599da47dc905dba
#
_entry.id   ae4139446b6cb4f6c599da47dc905dba
#
_cell.length_a   1.000
_cell.length_b   1.000
_cell.length_c   1.000
_cell.angle_alpha   90.00
_cell.angle_beta   90.00
_cell.angle_gamma   90.00
#
_symmetry.space_group_name_H-M   'P 1'
#
loop_
_entity.id
_entity.type
_entity.pdbx_description
1 polymer ?
#
loop_
_entity_poly.entity_id
_entity_poly.type
_entity_poly.pdbx_seq_one_letter_code
_entity_poly.pdbx_strand_id
1 'polypeptide(L)'
;TTTAIAEGEQERAYSEGWIDGVEAVNSTTLYPDIISRCIDRNLFIAANTDAHRPTSHDWPAGGEFFRTMTFILAKGCTEQDIKEALKKGRTIGYVANNLVGEESLLAKFLNQAVTCRIVAQNSEKGTRTYSITNNCSVPFILHRGGSISHLKPFSTLNFTIDKGKALT
;
A
#
# COMPACT_ATOMS: atom_id res chain seq x y z
N THR A 1 -15.07 -0.13 -16.37
CA THR A 1 -13.80 0.58 -16.10
C THR A 1 -14.05 2.05 -16.42
N THR A 2 -14.06 2.91 -15.42
CA THR A 2 -14.25 4.35 -15.62
C THR A 2 -12.90 4.93 -16.02
N THR A 3 -12.79 5.38 -17.25
CA THR A 3 -11.56 6.03 -17.75
C THR A 3 -11.63 7.49 -17.35
N ALA A 4 -10.74 7.95 -16.49
CA ALA A 4 -10.60 9.36 -16.18
C ALA A 4 -9.73 10.03 -17.26
N ILE A 5 -10.35 10.71 -18.19
CA ILE A 5 -9.67 11.47 -19.26
C ILE A 5 -9.53 12.92 -18.79
N ALA A 6 -8.32 13.42 -18.75
CA ALA A 6 -8.09 14.84 -18.53
C ALA A 6 -8.25 15.56 -19.87
N GLU A 7 -9.17 16.52 -19.94
CA GLU A 7 -9.44 17.31 -21.12
C GLU A 7 -9.37 18.82 -20.79
N GLY A 8 -9.02 19.62 -21.76
CA GLY A 8 -9.05 21.08 -21.68
C GLY A 8 -8.26 21.66 -20.49
N GLU A 9 -8.95 22.29 -19.54
CA GLU A 9 -8.33 22.95 -18.39
C GLU A 9 -7.60 22.01 -17.45
N GLN A 10 -8.04 20.75 -17.33
CA GLN A 10 -7.32 19.75 -16.52
C GLN A 10 -5.97 19.42 -17.12
N GLU A 11 -5.89 19.19 -18.44
CA GLU A 11 -4.61 18.94 -19.10
C GLU A 11 -3.68 20.16 -19.02
N ARG A 12 -4.23 21.35 -19.08
CA ARG A 12 -3.50 22.60 -18.86
C ARG A 12 -2.94 22.68 -17.44
N ALA A 13 -3.76 22.35 -16.41
CA ALA A 13 -3.32 22.33 -15.01
C ALA A 13 -2.17 21.33 -14.77
N TYR A 14 -2.18 20.18 -15.45
CA TYR A 14 -1.07 19.22 -15.44
C TYR A 14 0.18 19.79 -16.11
N SER A 15 0.05 20.36 -17.31
CA SER A 15 1.18 20.83 -18.11
C SER A 15 1.86 22.07 -17.49
N GLU A 16 1.09 22.94 -16.84
CA GLU A 16 1.58 24.15 -16.19
C GLU A 16 2.00 23.93 -14.72
N GLY A 17 1.86 22.69 -14.20
CA GLY A 17 2.29 22.34 -12.85
C GLY A 17 1.46 22.98 -11.73
N TRP A 18 0.17 23.22 -11.97
CA TRP A 18 -0.72 23.85 -10.98
C TRP A 18 -1.22 22.86 -9.92
N ILE A 19 -1.02 21.57 -10.16
CA ILE A 19 -1.43 20.50 -9.24
C ILE A 19 -0.23 19.65 -8.83
N ASP A 20 -0.17 19.31 -7.55
CA ASP A 20 0.88 18.48 -6.97
C ASP A 20 0.49 17.00 -6.91
N GLY A 21 -0.79 16.66 -7.04
CA GLY A 21 -1.28 15.29 -6.96
C GLY A 21 -2.73 15.12 -7.41
N VAL A 22 -3.15 13.88 -7.54
CA VAL A 22 -4.49 13.52 -8.02
C VAL A 22 -5.09 12.39 -7.20
N GLU A 23 -6.41 12.45 -7.00
CA GLU A 23 -7.16 11.36 -6.41
C GLU A 23 -7.28 10.21 -7.41
N ALA A 24 -6.51 9.15 -7.17
CA ALA A 24 -6.52 7.93 -7.97
C ALA A 24 -7.43 6.83 -7.37
N VAL A 25 -7.89 7.04 -6.14
CA VAL A 25 -8.83 6.15 -5.45
C VAL A 25 -9.84 6.99 -4.70
N ASN A 26 -11.13 6.76 -4.99
CA ASN A 26 -12.25 7.34 -4.26
C ASN A 26 -13.10 6.20 -3.67
N SER A 27 -13.27 6.18 -2.35
CA SER A 27 -13.92 5.09 -1.61
C SER A 27 -13.24 3.74 -1.92
N THR A 28 -13.91 2.82 -2.61
CA THR A 28 -13.36 1.54 -3.07
C THR A 28 -13.07 1.51 -4.58
N THR A 29 -13.32 2.62 -5.26
CA THR A 29 -13.11 2.73 -6.71
C THR A 29 -11.69 3.14 -7.02
N LEU A 30 -10.99 2.31 -7.79
CA LEU A 30 -9.63 2.52 -8.26
C LEU A 30 -9.65 3.00 -9.72
N TYR A 31 -8.82 4.01 -10.02
CA TYR A 31 -8.60 4.55 -11.37
C TYR A 31 -7.14 4.28 -11.82
N PRO A 32 -6.85 3.13 -12.44
CA PRO A 32 -5.48 2.74 -12.79
C PRO A 32 -4.77 3.74 -13.71
N ASP A 33 -5.50 4.34 -14.66
CA ASP A 33 -4.95 5.32 -15.60
C ASP A 33 -4.44 6.59 -14.88
N ILE A 34 -5.09 6.96 -13.76
CA ILE A 34 -4.65 8.08 -12.93
C ILE A 34 -3.35 7.74 -12.21
N ILE A 35 -3.20 6.50 -11.73
CA ILE A 35 -1.93 6.06 -11.09
C ILE A 35 -0.77 6.18 -12.06
N SER A 36 -0.90 5.62 -13.27
CA SER A 36 0.13 5.72 -14.31
C SER A 36 0.48 7.17 -14.61
N ARG A 37 -0.52 8.03 -14.77
CA ARG A 37 -0.35 9.46 -15.03
C ARG A 37 0.38 10.18 -13.88
N CYS A 38 0.05 9.84 -12.61
CA CYS A 38 0.73 10.41 -11.46
C CYS A 38 2.22 10.02 -11.45
N ILE A 39 2.54 8.75 -11.74
CA ILE A 39 3.91 8.26 -11.81
C ILE A 39 4.69 8.99 -12.91
N ASP A 40 4.15 9.05 -14.13
CA ASP A 40 4.79 9.68 -15.29
C ASP A 40 5.07 11.18 -15.09
N ARG A 41 4.23 11.84 -14.30
CA ARG A 41 4.32 13.29 -14.06
C ARG A 41 4.88 13.66 -12.67
N ASN A 42 5.32 12.67 -11.90
CA ASN A 42 5.82 12.84 -10.53
C ASN A 42 4.82 13.56 -9.61
N LEU A 43 3.52 13.23 -9.74
CA LEU A 43 2.45 13.74 -8.89
C LEU A 43 2.19 12.76 -7.74
N PHE A 44 1.73 13.25 -6.60
CA PHE A 44 1.32 12.35 -5.55
C PHE A 44 -0.01 11.66 -5.87
N ILE A 45 -0.13 10.40 -5.44
CA ILE A 45 -1.36 9.61 -5.52
C ILE A 45 -2.15 9.84 -4.23
N ALA A 46 -3.39 10.31 -4.35
CA ALA A 46 -4.33 10.36 -3.24
C ALA A 46 -5.32 9.20 -3.31
N ALA A 47 -5.54 8.57 -2.16
CA ALA A 47 -6.56 7.55 -1.95
C ALA A 47 -7.40 7.99 -0.76
N ASN A 48 -8.66 8.32 -1.00
CA ASN A 48 -9.55 8.93 -0.02
C ASN A 48 -10.79 8.08 0.22
N THR A 49 -11.36 8.20 1.41
CA THR A 49 -12.53 7.43 1.82
C THR A 49 -13.83 7.91 1.20
N ASP A 50 -13.91 9.18 0.80
CA ASP A 50 -15.15 9.86 0.42
C ASP A 50 -16.25 9.72 1.52
N ALA A 51 -15.83 9.70 2.78
CA ALA A 51 -16.73 9.46 3.91
C ALA A 51 -17.61 10.68 4.16
N HIS A 52 -18.92 10.48 4.10
CA HIS A 52 -19.95 11.47 4.42
C HIS A 52 -20.57 11.23 5.81
N ARG A 53 -20.15 10.19 6.49
CA ARG A 53 -20.58 9.75 7.82
C ARG A 53 -19.34 9.39 8.66
N PRO A 54 -19.45 9.14 9.97
CA PRO A 54 -18.33 8.63 10.74
C PRO A 54 -17.68 7.41 10.06
N THR A 55 -16.36 7.39 9.96
CA THR A 55 -15.60 6.35 9.26
C THR A 55 -15.93 4.94 9.75
N SER A 56 -16.21 4.77 11.03
CA SER A 56 -16.62 3.49 11.62
C SER A 56 -17.95 2.95 11.10
N HIS A 57 -18.76 3.77 10.45
CA HIS A 57 -20.01 3.35 9.83
C HIS A 57 -19.77 2.70 8.46
N ASP A 58 -18.91 3.31 7.66
CA ASP A 58 -18.63 2.85 6.29
C ASP A 58 -17.54 1.75 6.28
N TRP A 59 -16.64 1.77 7.27
CA TRP A 59 -15.60 0.77 7.49
C TRP A 59 -15.63 0.26 8.94
N PRO A 60 -16.59 -0.62 9.29
CA PRO A 60 -16.70 -1.17 10.64
C PRO A 60 -15.50 -2.05 11.00
N ALA A 61 -15.15 -2.09 12.27
CA ALA A 61 -14.11 -2.99 12.77
C ALA A 61 -14.49 -4.46 12.47
N GLY A 62 -13.56 -5.20 11.83
CA GLY A 62 -13.81 -6.58 11.38
C GLY A 62 -14.56 -6.69 10.05
N GLY A 63 -14.81 -5.58 9.35
CA GLY A 63 -15.34 -5.60 8.00
C GLY A 63 -14.40 -6.27 7.00
N GLU A 64 -14.92 -6.56 5.80
CA GLU A 64 -14.16 -7.24 4.73
C GLU A 64 -12.92 -6.44 4.30
N PHE A 65 -13.05 -5.13 4.24
CA PHE A 65 -11.96 -4.24 3.83
C PHE A 65 -11.59 -3.27 4.93
N PHE A 66 -10.30 -3.01 5.04
CA PHE A 66 -9.81 -1.89 5.81
C PHE A 66 -10.05 -0.59 5.05
N ARG A 67 -10.21 0.54 5.76
CA ARG A 67 -10.55 1.82 5.13
C ARG A 67 -9.50 2.25 4.09
N THR A 68 -9.97 2.87 3.03
CA THR A 68 -9.12 3.52 2.03
C THR A 68 -8.31 4.65 2.67
N MET A 69 -7.02 4.75 2.33
CA MET A 69 -6.13 5.79 2.85
C MET A 69 -4.90 6.00 1.96
N THR A 70 -4.29 7.15 2.09
CA THR A 70 -3.00 7.46 1.50
C THR A 70 -1.89 7.27 2.52
N PHE A 71 -0.87 6.47 2.19
CA PHE A 71 0.38 6.44 2.92
C PHE A 71 1.33 7.49 2.35
N ILE A 72 1.90 8.31 3.24
CA ILE A 72 2.90 9.33 2.88
C ILE A 72 4.27 8.86 3.40
N LEU A 73 5.21 8.62 2.50
CA LEU A 73 6.54 8.15 2.83
C LEU A 73 7.45 9.37 3.13
N ALA A 74 7.23 9.98 4.28
CA ALA A 74 7.95 11.14 4.76
C ALA A 74 9.19 10.75 5.59
N LYS A 75 10.17 11.64 5.71
CA LYS A 75 11.37 11.45 6.56
C LYS A 75 11.08 11.59 8.05
N GLY A 76 10.02 12.33 8.38
CA GLY A 76 9.56 12.59 9.73
C GLY A 76 8.11 13.03 9.73
N CYS A 77 7.63 13.50 10.89
CA CYS A 77 6.21 13.87 11.10
C CYS A 77 5.99 15.40 11.15
N THR A 78 6.96 16.19 10.73
CA THR A 78 6.77 17.64 10.64
C THR A 78 5.97 18.01 9.40
N GLU A 79 5.31 19.17 9.41
CA GLU A 79 4.59 19.69 8.24
C GLU A 79 5.51 19.79 7.02
N GLN A 80 6.76 20.20 7.22
CA GLN A 80 7.76 20.32 6.16
C GLN A 80 8.11 18.95 5.55
N ASP A 81 8.29 17.92 6.38
CA ASP A 81 8.58 16.56 5.91
C ASP A 81 7.42 16.00 5.08
N ILE A 82 6.19 16.24 5.52
CA ILE A 82 4.97 15.79 4.83
C ILE A 82 4.84 16.53 3.48
N LYS A 83 4.96 17.85 3.47
CA LYS A 83 4.92 18.67 2.24
C LYS A 83 5.99 18.23 1.24
N GLU A 84 7.22 17.99 1.72
CA GLU A 84 8.32 17.53 0.87
C GLU A 84 8.02 16.16 0.27
N ALA A 85 7.42 15.25 1.04
CA ALA A 85 7.05 13.94 0.54
C ALA A 85 5.95 14.01 -0.52
N LEU A 86 4.91 14.81 -0.29
CA LEU A 86 3.83 15.04 -1.26
C LEU A 86 4.37 15.64 -2.57
N LYS A 87 5.14 16.71 -2.50
CA LYS A 87 5.76 17.35 -3.69
C LYS A 87 6.68 16.44 -4.49
N LYS A 88 7.21 15.38 -3.87
CA LYS A 88 8.05 14.38 -4.54
C LYS A 88 7.28 13.11 -4.93
N GLY A 89 5.96 13.13 -4.93
CA GLY A 89 5.13 11.99 -5.30
C GLY A 89 5.31 10.76 -4.40
N ARG A 90 5.90 10.91 -3.19
CA ARG A 90 6.19 9.79 -2.29
C ARG A 90 4.95 9.34 -1.52
N THR A 91 3.96 8.85 -2.26
CA THR A 91 2.71 8.34 -1.71
C THR A 91 2.35 6.97 -2.27
N ILE A 92 1.58 6.22 -1.49
CA ILE A 92 1.01 4.92 -1.85
C ILE A 92 -0.46 4.94 -1.46
N GLY A 93 -1.34 4.53 -2.36
CA GLY A 93 -2.76 4.31 -2.06
C GLY A 93 -2.97 2.94 -1.40
N TYR A 94 -3.93 2.88 -0.48
CA TYR A 94 -4.43 1.63 0.10
C TYR A 94 -5.93 1.55 -0.12
N VAL A 95 -6.40 0.52 -0.82
CA VAL A 95 -7.79 0.34 -1.22
C VAL A 95 -8.16 -1.14 -1.23
N ALA A 96 -9.27 -1.50 -0.61
CA ALA A 96 -9.79 -2.87 -0.59
C ALA A 96 -8.68 -3.91 -0.27
N ASN A 97 -7.88 -3.63 0.77
CA ASN A 97 -6.73 -4.43 1.22
C ASN A 97 -5.58 -4.58 0.20
N ASN A 98 -5.53 -3.71 -0.83
CA ASN A 98 -4.44 -3.66 -1.80
C ASN A 98 -3.64 -2.37 -1.66
N LEU A 99 -2.34 -2.45 -1.93
CA LEU A 99 -1.45 -1.31 -2.07
C LEU A 99 -1.31 -0.96 -3.55
N VAL A 100 -1.39 0.32 -3.88
CA VAL A 100 -1.29 0.82 -5.25
C VAL A 100 -0.35 2.03 -5.31
N GLY A 101 0.52 2.07 -6.32
CA GLY A 101 1.48 3.15 -6.49
C GLY A 101 2.70 2.72 -7.30
N GLU A 102 3.75 3.55 -7.25
CA GLU A 102 5.01 3.27 -7.91
C GLU A 102 5.71 2.06 -7.26
N GLU A 103 6.22 1.12 -8.06
CA GLU A 103 6.81 -0.15 -7.61
C GLU A 103 7.95 0.05 -6.60
N SER A 104 8.83 1.01 -6.85
CA SER A 104 9.96 1.30 -5.96
C SER A 104 9.52 1.78 -4.58
N LEU A 105 8.43 2.54 -4.50
CA LEU A 105 7.84 3.00 -3.25
C LEU A 105 7.12 1.88 -2.52
N LEU A 106 6.39 1.03 -3.26
CA LEU A 106 5.75 -0.18 -2.71
C LEU A 106 6.78 -1.11 -2.08
N ALA A 107 7.89 -1.37 -2.78
CA ALA A 107 8.98 -2.20 -2.25
C ALA A 107 9.61 -1.60 -0.98
N LYS A 108 9.89 -0.28 -0.97
CA LYS A 108 10.41 0.42 0.22
C LYS A 108 9.45 0.34 1.40
N PHE A 109 8.15 0.55 1.15
CA PHE A 109 7.12 0.45 2.18
C PHE A 109 7.05 -0.97 2.75
N LEU A 110 6.95 -2.00 1.91
CA LEU A 110 6.87 -3.39 2.36
C LEU A 110 8.12 -3.82 3.14
N ASN A 111 9.30 -3.40 2.72
CA ASN A 111 10.55 -3.69 3.44
C ASN A 111 10.62 -3.05 4.84
N GLN A 112 9.89 -1.97 5.09
CA GLN A 112 9.76 -1.35 6.41
C GLN A 112 8.59 -1.94 7.21
N ALA A 113 7.47 -2.20 6.53
CA ALA A 113 6.24 -2.68 7.15
C ALA A 113 6.32 -4.15 7.57
N VAL A 114 7.10 -4.97 6.86
CA VAL A 114 7.15 -6.43 7.10
C VAL A 114 8.59 -6.87 7.36
N THR A 115 8.78 -7.55 8.48
CA THR A 115 10.07 -8.18 8.81
C THR A 115 9.96 -9.69 8.64
N CYS A 116 10.86 -10.29 7.86
CA CYS A 116 10.96 -11.74 7.70
C CYS A 116 12.31 -12.24 8.25
N ARG A 117 12.28 -13.22 9.14
CA ARG A 117 13.49 -13.81 9.75
C ARG A 117 13.39 -15.33 9.79
N ILE A 118 14.52 -16.02 9.63
CA ILE A 118 14.62 -17.44 9.91
C ILE A 118 14.83 -17.58 11.42
N VAL A 119 13.91 -18.28 12.10
CA VAL A 119 13.95 -18.47 13.57
C VAL A 119 14.34 -19.88 13.97
N ALA A 120 14.22 -20.85 13.06
CA ALA A 120 14.70 -22.21 13.28
C ALA A 120 15.09 -22.89 11.97
N GLN A 121 16.06 -23.80 12.03
CA GLN A 121 16.46 -24.64 10.92
C GLN A 121 16.68 -26.07 11.43
N ASN A 122 16.06 -27.04 10.77
CA ASN A 122 16.29 -28.44 11.04
C ASN A 122 16.99 -29.09 9.83
N SER A 123 18.27 -29.43 10.01
CA SER A 123 19.10 -29.99 8.93
C SER A 123 18.70 -31.44 8.61
N GLU A 124 18.26 -32.21 9.58
CA GLU A 124 17.85 -33.61 9.38
C GLU A 124 16.57 -33.71 8.56
N LYS A 125 15.60 -32.84 8.87
CA LYS A 125 14.32 -32.77 8.14
C LYS A 125 14.37 -31.89 6.90
N GLY A 126 15.48 -31.18 6.67
CA GLY A 126 15.59 -30.24 5.56
C GLY A 126 14.57 -29.09 5.61
N THR A 127 14.20 -28.61 6.81
CA THR A 127 13.16 -27.58 6.96
C THR A 127 13.72 -26.29 7.56
N ARG A 128 13.06 -25.16 7.25
CA ARG A 128 13.30 -23.85 7.87
C ARG A 128 11.99 -23.25 8.38
N THR A 129 12.05 -22.66 9.57
CA THR A 129 10.93 -21.88 10.12
C THR A 129 11.21 -20.40 9.96
N TYR A 130 10.31 -19.73 9.30
CA TYR A 130 10.31 -18.28 9.10
C TYR A 130 9.35 -17.63 10.07
N SER A 131 9.73 -16.50 10.61
CA SER A 131 8.88 -15.60 11.38
C SER A 131 8.64 -14.35 10.55
N ILE A 132 7.39 -14.05 10.22
CA ILE A 132 6.99 -12.87 9.46
C ILE A 132 6.18 -11.98 10.39
N THR A 133 6.67 -10.76 10.61
CA THR A 133 6.06 -9.78 11.49
C THR A 133 5.56 -8.59 10.68
N ASN A 134 4.30 -8.23 10.88
CA ASN A 134 3.72 -6.98 10.39
C ASN A 134 3.98 -5.88 11.43
N ASN A 135 4.77 -4.87 11.07
CA ASN A 135 5.07 -3.71 11.91
C ASN A 135 4.14 -2.52 11.60
N CYS A 136 3.08 -2.73 10.81
CA CYS A 136 2.20 -1.71 10.28
C CYS A 136 0.79 -1.81 10.88
N SER A 137 0.03 -0.72 10.85
CA SER A 137 -1.35 -0.63 11.33
C SER A 137 -2.39 -1.19 10.36
N VAL A 138 -2.00 -1.63 9.16
CA VAL A 138 -2.89 -2.27 8.19
C VAL A 138 -2.60 -3.76 8.06
N PRO A 139 -3.61 -4.60 7.77
CA PRO A 139 -3.41 -6.02 7.54
C PRO A 139 -2.75 -6.28 6.18
N PHE A 140 -2.03 -7.41 6.07
CA PHE A 140 -1.53 -7.95 4.82
C PHE A 140 -2.06 -9.35 4.57
N ILE A 141 -2.14 -9.73 3.32
CA ILE A 141 -2.45 -11.08 2.89
C ILE A 141 -1.17 -11.72 2.36
N LEU A 142 -0.81 -12.86 2.93
CA LEU A 142 0.35 -13.64 2.49
C LEU A 142 -0.14 -14.82 1.64
N HIS A 143 0.33 -14.88 0.42
CA HIS A 143 0.13 -16.03 -0.45
C HIS A 143 1.34 -16.97 -0.36
N ARG A 144 1.09 -18.25 -0.13
CA ARG A 144 2.12 -19.25 0.01
C ARG A 144 1.68 -20.56 -0.64
N GLY A 145 2.19 -20.87 -1.84
CA GLY A 145 1.96 -22.17 -2.48
C GLY A 145 0.49 -22.59 -2.51
N GLY A 146 -0.43 -21.67 -2.82
CA GLY A 146 -1.88 -21.92 -2.84
C GLY A 146 -2.59 -21.73 -1.48
N SER A 147 -1.85 -21.51 -0.39
CA SER A 147 -2.43 -21.18 0.93
C SER A 147 -2.45 -19.67 1.15
N ILE A 148 -3.51 -19.17 1.76
CA ILE A 148 -3.69 -17.76 2.15
C ILE A 148 -3.59 -17.66 3.66
N SER A 149 -2.81 -16.67 4.13
CA SER A 149 -2.69 -16.35 5.56
C SER A 149 -2.89 -14.86 5.77
N HIS A 150 -3.67 -14.49 6.79
CA HIS A 150 -3.91 -13.09 7.15
C HIS A 150 -2.89 -12.66 8.21
N LEU A 151 -2.01 -11.75 7.85
CA LEU A 151 -1.06 -11.13 8.75
C LEU A 151 -1.69 -9.85 9.32
N LYS A 152 -2.28 -9.99 10.51
CA LYS A 152 -2.98 -8.87 11.19
C LYS A 152 -2.01 -7.73 11.51
N PRO A 153 -2.51 -6.49 11.72
CA PRO A 153 -1.71 -5.38 12.22
C PRO A 153 -0.92 -5.78 13.47
N PHE A 154 0.35 -5.40 13.52
CA PHE A 154 1.26 -5.63 14.66
C PHE A 154 1.31 -7.09 15.14
N SER A 155 1.18 -8.05 14.23
CA SER A 155 1.19 -9.47 14.56
C SER A 155 2.34 -10.22 13.87
N THR A 156 2.62 -11.41 14.37
CA THR A 156 3.65 -12.31 13.84
C THR A 156 3.03 -13.66 13.48
N LEU A 157 3.41 -14.19 12.33
CA LEU A 157 3.09 -15.53 11.89
C LEU A 157 4.39 -16.33 11.69
N ASN A 158 4.37 -17.61 12.07
CA ASN A 158 5.47 -18.53 11.85
C ASN A 158 5.07 -19.60 10.84
N PHE A 159 5.98 -19.89 9.90
CA PHE A 159 5.79 -20.94 8.89
C PHE A 159 7.02 -21.82 8.83
N THR A 160 6.80 -23.13 8.76
CA THR A 160 7.86 -24.07 8.44
C THR A 160 7.71 -24.54 7.00
N ILE A 161 8.77 -24.39 6.23
CA ILE A 161 8.83 -24.82 4.83
C ILE A 161 10.06 -25.68 4.59
N ASP A 162 9.97 -26.56 3.58
CA ASP A 162 11.09 -27.39 3.14
C ASP A 162 12.20 -26.51 2.55
N LYS A 163 13.46 -26.88 2.83
CA LYS A 163 14.63 -26.21 2.29
C LYS A 163 14.61 -26.30 0.75
N GLY A 164 14.66 -25.17 0.08
CA GLY A 164 14.60 -25.09 -1.38
C GLY A 164 13.25 -24.66 -1.95
N LYS A 165 12.18 -24.60 -1.14
CA LYS A 165 10.94 -23.93 -1.55
C LYS A 165 11.04 -22.45 -1.25
N ALA A 166 10.70 -21.61 -2.23
CA ALA A 166 10.62 -20.16 -2.04
C ALA A 166 9.31 -19.76 -1.36
N LEU A 167 9.35 -18.68 -0.56
CA LEU A 167 8.17 -17.88 -0.26
C LEU A 167 7.95 -17.01 -1.50
N THR A 168 6.90 -17.27 -2.24
CA THR A 168 6.45 -16.44 -3.36
C THR A 168 5.29 -15.57 -2.93
#